data_37c369a8792113c546222536d679e5a3
#
_entry.id   37c369a8792113c546222536d679e5a3
#
_cell.length_a   1.000
_cell.length_b   1.000
_cell.length_c   1.000
_cell.angle_alpha   90.00
_cell.angle_beta   90.00
_cell.angle_gamma   90.00
#
_symmetry.space_group_name_H-M   'P 1'
#
loop_
_entity.id
_entity.type
_entity.pdbx_description
1 polymer ?
#
loop_
_entity_poly.entity_id
_entity_poly.type
_entity_poly.pdbx_seq_one_letter_code
_entity_poly.pdbx_strand_id
1 'polypeptide(L)'
;MNIKRPFILISNDDGYHANGIKTLVSFLKDHADVLVCAPEAARSGFSCAFSAATPLRLKRRHNMGDVEVWSCNGTPVDCVKLALSELCGHRKPDLVLGGINHGDNSTVNNHYSGTMGVAREGCMKYIPSVAFSTCNYDDEADLSYLRDDVCRIVERVLADGLPKGVCLNVNFPAQPPFMGVKVCRMTFGSWINEVVKARHPHGYDYYWMAGECRNDEPDAEDTDQWALNHGYIAITPTRIDITDYAFIDTIKSWSL
;
A
#
# COMPACT_ATOMS: atom_id res chain seq x y z
N MET A 1 -17.82 29.07 8.65
CA MET A 1 -16.45 28.80 8.14
C MET A 1 -16.60 27.76 7.05
N ASN A 2 -16.19 28.05 5.81
CA ASN A 2 -16.13 27.01 4.78
C ASN A 2 -15.04 26.02 5.18
N ILE A 3 -15.42 24.87 5.70
CA ILE A 3 -14.48 23.78 5.97
C ILE A 3 -13.97 23.33 4.59
N LYS A 4 -12.70 23.61 4.31
CA LYS A 4 -12.05 23.20 3.05
C LYS A 4 -12.05 21.68 3.01
N ARG A 5 -12.62 21.09 1.96
CA ARG A 5 -12.58 19.62 1.77
C ARG A 5 -11.13 19.13 1.76
N PRO A 6 -10.80 18.03 2.44
CA PRO A 6 -9.46 17.46 2.36
C PRO A 6 -9.14 17.03 0.92
N PHE A 7 -7.89 17.16 0.51
CA PHE A 7 -7.40 16.72 -0.79
C PHE A 7 -6.62 15.42 -0.64
N ILE A 8 -7.07 14.35 -1.28
CA ILE A 8 -6.53 13.00 -1.16
C ILE A 8 -6.00 12.53 -2.51
N LEU A 9 -4.71 12.14 -2.53
CA LEU A 9 -4.10 11.44 -3.66
C LEU A 9 -4.21 9.93 -3.43
N ILE A 10 -4.76 9.20 -4.41
CA ILE A 10 -4.93 7.75 -4.36
C ILE A 10 -4.14 7.08 -5.49
N SER A 11 -3.43 6.00 -5.16
CA SER A 11 -2.75 5.12 -6.11
C SER A 11 -2.86 3.65 -5.65
N ASN A 12 -2.41 2.72 -6.49
CA ASN A 12 -2.33 1.29 -6.18
C ASN A 12 -1.25 0.62 -7.05
N ASP A 13 -1.08 -0.69 -6.93
CA ASP A 13 -0.24 -1.49 -7.81
C ASP A 13 -1.03 -2.42 -8.75
N ASP A 14 -2.36 -2.57 -8.57
CA ASP A 14 -3.21 -3.38 -9.44
C ASP A 14 -3.61 -2.67 -10.74
N GLY A 15 -3.43 -1.34 -10.79
CA GLY A 15 -3.76 -0.50 -11.94
C GLY A 15 -5.01 0.37 -11.73
N TYR A 16 -5.10 1.45 -12.53
CA TYR A 16 -6.15 2.49 -12.40
C TYR A 16 -7.59 1.99 -12.58
N HIS A 17 -7.79 0.81 -13.16
CA HIS A 17 -9.10 0.21 -13.43
C HIS A 17 -9.49 -0.90 -12.45
N ALA A 18 -8.60 -1.27 -11.53
CA ALA A 18 -8.83 -2.33 -10.55
C ALA A 18 -10.03 -2.02 -9.63
N ASN A 19 -10.67 -3.08 -9.13
CA ASN A 19 -11.83 -2.95 -8.25
C ASN A 19 -11.50 -2.26 -6.93
N GLY A 20 -10.38 -2.62 -6.31
CA GLY A 20 -9.97 -2.07 -5.03
C GLY A 20 -9.80 -0.55 -5.03
N ILE A 21 -9.16 0.03 -6.07
CA ILE A 21 -9.00 1.50 -6.15
C ILE A 21 -10.33 2.19 -6.42
N LYS A 22 -11.21 1.62 -7.25
CA LYS A 22 -12.57 2.16 -7.48
C LYS A 22 -13.39 2.15 -6.20
N THR A 23 -13.29 1.08 -5.44
CA THR A 23 -13.97 0.93 -4.14
C THR A 23 -13.47 1.98 -3.15
N LEU A 24 -12.14 2.17 -3.01
CA LEU A 24 -11.56 3.20 -2.14
C LEU A 24 -12.02 4.60 -2.53
N VAL A 25 -12.01 4.92 -3.82
CA VAL A 25 -12.55 6.19 -4.34
C VAL A 25 -14.02 6.37 -3.99
N SER A 26 -14.84 5.32 -4.15
CA SER A 26 -16.28 5.38 -3.85
C SER A 26 -16.58 5.69 -2.38
N PHE A 27 -15.69 5.31 -1.46
CA PHE A 27 -15.84 5.61 -0.04
C PHE A 27 -15.58 7.08 0.29
N LEU A 28 -14.72 7.76 -0.47
CA LEU A 28 -14.14 9.05 -0.09
C LEU A 28 -14.59 10.23 -0.96
N LYS A 29 -15.01 10.00 -2.21
CA LYS A 29 -15.30 11.06 -3.18
C LYS A 29 -16.35 12.08 -2.73
N ASP A 30 -17.30 11.68 -1.88
CA ASP A 30 -18.36 12.55 -1.39
C ASP A 30 -17.89 13.47 -0.25
N HIS A 31 -16.77 13.12 0.40
CA HIS A 31 -16.24 13.81 1.58
C HIS A 31 -14.89 14.50 1.35
N ALA A 32 -14.20 14.17 0.25
CA ALA A 32 -12.88 14.71 -0.10
C ALA A 32 -12.79 15.08 -1.58
N ASP A 33 -11.86 15.98 -1.91
CA ASP A 33 -11.39 16.16 -3.29
C ASP A 33 -10.40 15.03 -3.57
N VAL A 34 -10.70 14.18 -4.54
CA VAL A 34 -9.90 12.99 -4.84
C VAL A 34 -9.21 13.13 -6.19
N LEU A 35 -7.90 12.89 -6.20
CA LEU A 35 -7.09 12.70 -7.40
C LEU A 35 -6.58 11.26 -7.42
N VAL A 36 -6.80 10.56 -8.53
CA VAL A 36 -6.25 9.21 -8.76
C VAL A 36 -5.11 9.30 -9.78
N CYS A 37 -3.96 8.73 -9.42
CA CYS A 37 -2.88 8.47 -10.37
C CYS A 37 -2.33 7.08 -10.11
N ALA A 38 -2.53 6.14 -11.04
CA ALA A 38 -2.21 4.73 -10.84
C ALA A 38 -1.61 4.09 -12.11
N PRO A 39 -0.93 2.94 -12.01
CA PRO A 39 -0.34 2.28 -13.16
C PRO A 39 -1.35 1.90 -14.25
N GLU A 40 -0.89 1.84 -15.51
CA GLU A 40 -1.70 1.37 -16.64
C GLU A 40 -2.03 -0.14 -16.55
N ALA A 41 -1.17 -0.92 -15.87
CA ALA A 41 -1.29 -2.36 -15.67
C ALA A 41 -0.75 -2.74 -14.30
N ALA A 42 -1.07 -3.95 -13.83
CA ALA A 42 -0.61 -4.47 -12.55
C ALA A 42 0.91 -4.43 -12.41
N ARG A 43 1.38 -4.05 -11.22
CA ARG A 43 2.77 -3.88 -10.81
C ARG A 43 3.03 -4.53 -9.44
N SER A 44 2.42 -5.69 -9.20
CA SER A 44 2.62 -6.43 -7.96
C SER A 44 4.09 -6.80 -7.75
N GLY A 45 4.58 -6.70 -6.52
CA GLY A 45 5.97 -7.01 -6.17
C GLY A 45 7.01 -5.93 -6.53
N PHE A 46 6.59 -4.76 -7.01
CA PHE A 46 7.54 -3.68 -7.39
C PHE A 46 8.03 -2.84 -6.22
N SER A 47 7.49 -3.03 -5.02
CA SER A 47 7.95 -2.30 -3.83
C SER A 47 8.04 -0.77 -4.03
N CYS A 48 9.17 -0.18 -3.64
CA CYS A 48 9.49 1.24 -3.85
C CYS A 48 10.26 1.52 -5.15
N ALA A 49 10.24 0.60 -6.13
CA ALA A 49 10.93 0.80 -7.40
C ALA A 49 10.38 2.02 -8.15
N PHE A 50 11.26 2.77 -8.81
CA PHE A 50 10.91 3.88 -9.69
C PHE A 50 11.68 3.79 -11.01
N SER A 51 11.17 4.42 -12.06
CA SER A 51 11.71 4.36 -13.41
C SER A 51 12.76 5.45 -13.62
N ALA A 52 14.03 5.14 -13.36
CA ALA A 52 15.14 6.10 -13.53
C ALA A 52 15.59 6.27 -15.00
N ALA A 53 15.41 5.25 -15.85
CA ALA A 53 15.95 5.19 -17.20
C ALA A 53 14.89 5.10 -18.30
N THR A 54 13.61 5.04 -17.95
CA THR A 54 12.51 4.88 -18.92
C THR A 54 11.59 6.09 -18.88
N PRO A 55 11.25 6.71 -20.03
CA PRO A 55 10.31 7.83 -20.08
C PRO A 55 8.93 7.42 -19.59
N LEU A 56 8.35 8.27 -18.74
CA LEU A 56 7.02 8.11 -18.21
C LEU A 56 6.00 8.96 -18.98
N ARG A 57 4.76 8.46 -19.04
CA ARG A 57 3.64 9.15 -19.69
C ARG A 57 2.42 9.10 -18.79
N LEU A 58 1.79 10.25 -18.64
CA LEU A 58 0.48 10.38 -18.01
C LEU A 58 -0.62 10.39 -19.06
N LYS A 59 -1.72 9.69 -18.79
CA LYS A 59 -2.94 9.71 -19.60
C LYS A 59 -4.14 9.94 -18.71
N ARG A 60 -4.93 10.97 -19.02
CA ARG A 60 -6.21 11.21 -18.35
C ARG A 60 -7.19 10.08 -18.68
N ARG A 61 -7.94 9.64 -17.67
CA ARG A 61 -8.94 8.58 -17.77
C ARG A 61 -10.30 9.08 -17.31
N HIS A 62 -11.38 8.47 -17.79
CA HIS A 62 -12.76 8.89 -17.52
C HIS A 62 -13.61 7.69 -17.09
N ASN A 63 -13.17 6.98 -16.04
CA ASN A 63 -13.79 5.73 -15.61
C ASN A 63 -14.34 5.76 -14.17
N MET A 64 -14.30 6.90 -13.48
CA MET A 64 -14.77 7.06 -12.09
C MET A 64 -15.66 8.30 -11.90
N GLY A 65 -16.56 8.57 -12.85
CA GLY A 65 -17.48 9.73 -12.80
C GLY A 65 -16.72 11.06 -12.84
N ASP A 66 -17.00 11.96 -11.89
CA ASP A 66 -16.40 13.30 -11.83
C ASP A 66 -15.01 13.31 -11.14
N VAL A 67 -14.53 12.17 -10.67
CA VAL A 67 -13.20 12.07 -10.05
C VAL A 67 -12.12 12.20 -11.12
N GLU A 68 -11.10 13.00 -10.84
CA GLU A 68 -9.95 13.16 -11.73
C GLU A 68 -9.05 11.94 -11.65
N VAL A 69 -8.91 11.21 -12.78
CA VAL A 69 -8.16 9.96 -12.88
C VAL A 69 -7.09 10.05 -13.96
N TRP A 70 -5.88 9.68 -13.58
CA TRP A 70 -4.73 9.56 -14.47
C TRP A 70 -4.11 8.17 -14.37
N SER A 71 -3.60 7.68 -15.49
CA SER A 71 -2.77 6.49 -15.51
C SER A 71 -1.34 6.80 -15.98
N CYS A 72 -0.39 6.02 -15.48
CA CYS A 72 1.02 6.09 -15.84
C CYS A 72 1.53 4.71 -16.30
N ASN A 73 2.43 4.70 -17.27
CA ASN A 73 3.12 3.47 -17.70
C ASN A 73 4.23 2.99 -16.73
N GLY A 74 4.43 3.71 -15.63
CA GLY A 74 5.43 3.42 -14.60
C GLY A 74 4.91 2.56 -13.44
N THR A 75 5.64 2.63 -12.33
CA THR A 75 5.34 1.95 -11.06
C THR A 75 4.35 2.77 -10.22
N PRO A 76 3.82 2.21 -9.12
CA PRO A 76 3.04 2.97 -8.14
C PRO A 76 3.76 4.20 -7.59
N VAL A 77 5.06 4.07 -7.31
CA VAL A 77 5.92 5.17 -6.84
C VAL A 77 6.06 6.26 -7.91
N ASP A 78 6.24 5.87 -9.17
CA ASP A 78 6.25 6.82 -10.30
C ASP A 78 4.94 7.60 -10.40
N CYS A 79 3.81 6.93 -10.19
CA CYS A 79 2.50 7.56 -10.19
C CYS A 79 2.37 8.64 -9.11
N VAL A 80 2.81 8.35 -7.88
CA VAL A 80 2.80 9.32 -6.78
C VAL A 80 3.74 10.49 -7.08
N LYS A 81 4.97 10.22 -7.55
CA LYS A 81 5.94 11.28 -7.90
C LYS A 81 5.39 12.22 -8.97
N LEU A 82 4.85 11.66 -10.06
CA LEU A 82 4.27 12.45 -11.15
C LEU A 82 3.02 13.21 -10.72
N ALA A 83 2.15 12.59 -9.91
CA ALA A 83 0.97 13.28 -9.40
C ALA A 83 1.36 14.50 -8.56
N LEU A 84 2.31 14.35 -7.66
CA LEU A 84 2.78 15.45 -6.79
C LEU A 84 3.49 16.56 -7.58
N SER A 85 4.19 16.23 -8.67
CA SER A 85 4.91 17.22 -9.50
C SER A 85 3.99 17.92 -10.50
N GLU A 86 3.13 17.17 -11.19
CA GLU A 86 2.46 17.64 -12.40
C GLU A 86 0.95 17.84 -12.24
N LEU A 87 0.28 17.10 -11.34
CA LEU A 87 -1.17 17.09 -11.28
C LEU A 87 -1.74 17.83 -10.07
N CYS A 88 -1.03 17.88 -8.96
CA CYS A 88 -1.50 18.54 -7.74
C CYS A 88 -1.46 20.08 -7.80
N GLY A 89 -0.81 20.66 -8.81
CA GLY A 89 -0.64 22.11 -8.95
C GLY A 89 0.04 22.70 -7.71
N HIS A 90 -0.60 23.75 -7.13
CA HIS A 90 -0.09 24.41 -5.92
C HIS A 90 -0.67 23.85 -4.61
N ARG A 91 -1.55 22.84 -4.69
CA ARG A 91 -2.20 22.25 -3.52
C ARG A 91 -1.56 20.89 -3.18
N LYS A 92 -0.76 20.87 -2.13
CA LYS A 92 -0.24 19.61 -1.61
C LYS A 92 -1.40 18.74 -1.08
N PRO A 93 -1.44 17.43 -1.35
CA PRO A 93 -2.42 16.53 -0.74
C PRO A 93 -2.33 16.56 0.79
N ASP A 94 -3.47 16.49 1.44
CA ASP A 94 -3.59 16.35 2.88
C ASP A 94 -3.33 14.90 3.32
N LEU A 95 -3.50 13.94 2.37
CA LEU A 95 -3.33 12.51 2.60
C LEU A 95 -2.96 11.79 1.28
N VAL A 96 -2.09 10.78 1.37
CA VAL A 96 -1.81 9.83 0.27
C VAL A 96 -2.31 8.44 0.69
N LEU A 97 -3.08 7.80 -0.18
CA LEU A 97 -3.61 6.46 0.05
C LEU A 97 -3.14 5.48 -1.01
N GLY A 98 -2.69 4.31 -0.56
CA GLY A 98 -2.44 3.13 -1.40
C GLY A 98 -3.58 2.12 -1.26
N GLY A 99 -4.05 1.54 -2.37
CA GLY A 99 -4.96 0.41 -2.33
C GLY A 99 -6.36 0.66 -2.91
N ILE A 100 -7.36 -0.18 -2.54
CA ILE A 100 -7.26 -1.34 -1.63
C ILE A 100 -6.63 -2.50 -2.42
N ASN A 101 -5.57 -3.09 -1.88
CA ASN A 101 -4.89 -4.23 -2.49
C ASN A 101 -5.64 -5.53 -2.24
N HIS A 102 -5.76 -6.37 -3.27
CA HIS A 102 -6.21 -7.76 -3.14
C HIS A 102 -5.01 -8.64 -2.80
N GLY A 103 -5.00 -9.21 -1.60
CA GLY A 103 -3.87 -9.85 -0.96
C GLY A 103 -3.28 -8.97 0.14
N ASP A 104 -2.92 -9.59 1.27
CA ASP A 104 -2.37 -8.86 2.40
C ASP A 104 -0.92 -8.41 2.17
N ASN A 105 -0.57 -7.32 2.82
CA ASN A 105 0.77 -6.76 2.87
C ASN A 105 1.34 -6.82 4.29
N SER A 106 0.91 -7.81 5.08
CA SER A 106 1.46 -8.12 6.38
C SER A 106 2.83 -8.79 6.28
N THR A 107 3.51 -9.00 7.37
CA THR A 107 4.79 -9.69 7.42
C THR A 107 5.83 -9.10 6.45
N VAL A 108 6.70 -9.94 5.91
CA VAL A 108 7.70 -9.59 4.90
C VAL A 108 7.09 -9.08 3.58
N ASN A 109 5.80 -9.35 3.29
CA ASN A 109 5.10 -8.79 2.13
C ASN A 109 5.10 -7.26 2.12
N ASN A 110 5.14 -6.63 3.30
CA ASN A 110 5.31 -5.19 3.46
C ASN A 110 6.51 -4.65 2.65
N HIS A 111 7.60 -5.42 2.53
CA HIS A 111 8.80 -5.01 1.80
C HIS A 111 8.63 -5.08 0.27
N TYR A 112 7.82 -6.01 -0.23
CA TYR A 112 7.62 -6.22 -1.66
C TYR A 112 6.44 -5.45 -2.23
N SER A 113 5.55 -4.94 -1.37
CA SER A 113 4.29 -4.31 -1.75
C SER A 113 4.46 -2.98 -2.49
N GLY A 114 3.87 -2.89 -3.68
CA GLY A 114 3.71 -1.63 -4.41
C GLY A 114 2.71 -0.68 -3.76
N THR A 115 1.66 -1.21 -3.14
CA THR A 115 0.69 -0.46 -2.33
C THR A 115 1.37 0.21 -1.14
N MET A 116 2.28 -0.49 -0.43
CA MET A 116 3.14 0.13 0.59
C MET A 116 4.13 1.11 -0.03
N GLY A 117 4.59 0.89 -1.26
CA GLY A 117 5.41 1.82 -2.02
C GLY A 117 4.73 3.18 -2.18
N VAL A 118 3.41 3.21 -2.46
CA VAL A 118 2.60 4.44 -2.49
C VAL A 118 2.64 5.18 -1.15
N ALA A 119 2.36 4.49 -0.05
CA ALA A 119 2.34 5.10 1.27
C ALA A 119 3.72 5.59 1.71
N ARG A 120 4.77 4.81 1.43
CA ARG A 120 6.15 5.20 1.72
C ARG A 120 6.58 6.43 0.91
N GLU A 121 6.23 6.51 -0.39
CA GLU A 121 6.58 7.69 -1.21
C GLU A 121 5.87 8.95 -0.69
N GLY A 122 4.58 8.88 -0.35
CA GLY A 122 3.87 9.98 0.29
C GLY A 122 4.51 10.39 1.61
N CYS A 123 4.86 9.43 2.45
CA CYS A 123 5.53 9.64 3.72
C CYS A 123 6.92 10.31 3.56
N MET A 124 7.71 9.92 2.54
CA MET A 124 8.99 10.57 2.19
C MET A 124 8.80 12.02 1.75
N LYS A 125 7.62 12.40 1.28
CA LYS A 125 7.25 13.79 0.96
C LYS A 125 6.60 14.52 2.14
N TYR A 126 6.65 13.92 3.33
CA TYR A 126 6.06 14.46 4.57
C TYR A 126 4.56 14.72 4.42
N ILE A 127 3.85 13.80 3.78
CA ILE A 127 2.40 13.75 3.69
C ILE A 127 1.95 12.54 4.52
N PRO A 128 0.96 12.68 5.42
CA PRO A 128 0.33 11.52 6.05
C PRO A 128 -0.05 10.48 4.99
N SER A 129 0.25 9.20 5.25
CA SER A 129 0.04 8.18 4.22
C SER A 129 -0.40 6.86 4.82
N VAL A 130 -1.35 6.19 4.16
CA VAL A 130 -1.90 4.90 4.58
C VAL A 130 -1.97 3.96 3.39
N ALA A 131 -1.58 2.72 3.58
CA ALA A 131 -1.81 1.62 2.65
C ALA A 131 -2.91 0.70 3.19
N PHE A 132 -3.90 0.39 2.35
CA PHE A 132 -5.00 -0.52 2.66
C PHE A 132 -4.89 -1.79 1.83
N SER A 133 -5.01 -2.94 2.48
CA SER A 133 -4.97 -4.27 1.86
C SER A 133 -5.97 -5.21 2.53
N THR A 134 -6.43 -6.22 1.83
CA THR A 134 -7.29 -7.26 2.38
C THR A 134 -6.71 -8.65 2.14
N CYS A 135 -6.92 -9.59 3.05
CA CYS A 135 -6.61 -11.00 2.84
C CYS A 135 -7.53 -11.68 1.81
N ASN A 136 -8.45 -10.95 1.18
CA ASN A 136 -9.25 -11.46 0.08
C ASN A 136 -8.48 -11.30 -1.24
N TYR A 137 -8.15 -12.42 -1.87
CA TYR A 137 -7.38 -12.47 -3.12
C TYR A 137 -8.24 -12.46 -4.39
N ASP A 138 -9.57 -12.42 -4.25
CA ASP A 138 -10.49 -12.27 -5.37
C ASP A 138 -10.57 -10.80 -5.80
N ASP A 139 -10.02 -10.49 -6.97
CA ASP A 139 -9.93 -9.14 -7.52
C ASP A 139 -11.30 -8.55 -7.95
N GLU A 140 -12.33 -9.40 -8.06
CA GLU A 140 -13.72 -8.99 -8.32
C GLU A 140 -14.60 -8.95 -7.05
N ALA A 141 -14.03 -9.23 -5.86
CA ALA A 141 -14.78 -9.26 -4.62
C ALA A 141 -15.46 -7.92 -4.31
N ASP A 142 -16.69 -7.97 -3.77
CA ASP A 142 -17.32 -6.79 -3.16
C ASP A 142 -16.61 -6.45 -1.85
N LEU A 143 -15.93 -5.32 -1.82
CA LEU A 143 -15.23 -4.80 -0.66
C LEU A 143 -16.03 -3.71 0.09
N SER A 144 -17.31 -3.55 -0.20
CA SER A 144 -18.16 -2.50 0.39
C SER A 144 -18.22 -2.56 1.91
N TYR A 145 -18.05 -3.74 2.49
CA TYR A 145 -18.00 -3.97 3.93
C TYR A 145 -16.83 -3.32 4.66
N LEU A 146 -15.80 -2.86 3.93
CA LEU A 146 -14.64 -2.16 4.49
C LEU A 146 -14.88 -0.65 4.71
N ARG A 147 -15.99 -0.10 4.17
CA ARG A 147 -16.25 1.34 4.12
C ARG A 147 -16.07 2.03 5.47
N ASP A 148 -16.76 1.54 6.48
CA ASP A 148 -16.83 2.22 7.78
C ASP A 148 -15.46 2.26 8.47
N ASP A 149 -14.71 1.16 8.40
CA ASP A 149 -13.38 1.09 8.99
C ASP A 149 -12.36 1.94 8.21
N VAL A 150 -12.39 1.91 6.87
CA VAL A 150 -11.54 2.75 6.02
C VAL A 150 -11.83 4.24 6.29
N CYS A 151 -13.10 4.65 6.26
CA CYS A 151 -13.48 6.05 6.50
C CYS A 151 -13.03 6.51 7.90
N ARG A 152 -13.27 5.71 8.94
CA ARG A 152 -12.86 6.00 10.32
C ARG A 152 -11.33 6.18 10.45
N ILE A 153 -10.54 5.31 9.79
CA ILE A 153 -9.07 5.43 9.81
C ILE A 153 -8.63 6.69 9.06
N VAL A 154 -9.20 6.96 7.88
CA VAL A 154 -8.90 8.15 7.09
C VAL A 154 -9.22 9.43 7.86
N GLU A 155 -10.41 9.53 8.44
CA GLU A 155 -10.83 10.67 9.26
C GLU A 155 -9.88 10.90 10.44
N ARG A 156 -9.47 9.82 11.11
CA ARG A 156 -8.54 9.91 12.24
C ARG A 156 -7.17 10.41 11.81
N VAL A 157 -6.64 9.90 10.70
CA VAL A 157 -5.34 10.34 10.16
C VAL A 157 -5.40 11.79 9.68
N LEU A 158 -6.50 12.22 9.08
CA LEU A 158 -6.70 13.63 8.68
C LEU A 158 -6.79 14.56 9.88
N ALA A 159 -7.39 14.12 10.99
CA ALA A 159 -7.56 14.93 12.20
C ALA A 159 -6.26 15.06 13.00
N ASP A 160 -5.54 13.96 13.23
CA ASP A 160 -4.38 13.91 14.13
C ASP A 160 -3.04 14.03 13.40
N GLY A 161 -3.00 13.75 12.09
CA GLY A 161 -1.77 13.54 11.33
C GLY A 161 -1.04 12.25 11.69
N LEU A 162 0.15 12.10 11.13
CA LEU A 162 1.08 11.01 11.48
C LEU A 162 2.46 11.61 11.80
N PRO A 163 3.23 10.96 12.69
CA PRO A 163 4.60 11.40 12.98
C PRO A 163 5.45 11.42 11.70
N LYS A 164 6.39 12.36 11.61
CA LYS A 164 7.31 12.46 10.48
C LYS A 164 8.04 11.14 10.25
N GLY A 165 7.99 10.64 9.03
CA GLY A 165 8.65 9.38 8.67
C GLY A 165 7.87 8.12 9.04
N VAL A 166 6.60 8.25 9.42
CA VAL A 166 5.70 7.13 9.70
C VAL A 166 4.53 7.12 8.73
N CYS A 167 4.21 5.98 8.16
CA CYS A 167 2.98 5.67 7.44
C CYS A 167 2.30 4.45 8.06
N LEU A 168 1.05 4.20 7.71
CA LEU A 168 0.30 3.06 8.23
C LEU A 168 0.16 1.98 7.16
N ASN A 169 0.40 0.73 7.56
CA ASN A 169 0.03 -0.47 6.84
C ASN A 169 -1.21 -1.07 7.50
N VAL A 170 -2.34 -1.02 6.81
CA VAL A 170 -3.64 -1.50 7.31
C VAL A 170 -4.05 -2.71 6.50
N ASN A 171 -4.21 -3.84 7.16
CA ASN A 171 -4.63 -5.08 6.54
C ASN A 171 -5.94 -5.56 7.17
N PHE A 172 -6.88 -5.94 6.32
CA PHE A 172 -8.18 -6.46 6.70
C PHE A 172 -8.21 -7.99 6.54
N PRO A 173 -8.85 -8.74 7.45
CA PRO A 173 -9.17 -10.14 7.21
C PRO A 173 -10.02 -10.30 5.94
N ALA A 174 -10.04 -11.50 5.37
CA ALA A 174 -10.71 -11.76 4.09
C ALA A 174 -12.22 -11.50 4.09
N GLN A 175 -12.87 -11.63 5.24
CA GLN A 175 -14.33 -11.48 5.39
C GLN A 175 -14.72 -10.99 6.79
N PRO A 176 -15.81 -10.20 6.90
CA PRO A 176 -16.42 -9.87 8.18
C PRO A 176 -17.16 -11.09 8.79
N PRO A 177 -17.56 -11.04 10.08
CA PRO A 177 -17.38 -9.93 11.00
C PRO A 177 -15.93 -9.83 11.53
N PHE A 178 -15.44 -8.61 11.69
CA PHE A 178 -14.13 -8.38 12.29
C PHE A 178 -14.23 -8.34 13.82
N MET A 179 -13.20 -8.88 14.49
CA MET A 179 -13.08 -8.89 15.95
C MET A 179 -12.71 -7.51 16.54
N GLY A 180 -12.43 -6.54 15.68
CA GLY A 180 -11.98 -5.20 16.04
C GLY A 180 -10.67 -4.83 15.39
N VAL A 181 -10.03 -3.77 15.90
CA VAL A 181 -8.73 -3.27 15.41
C VAL A 181 -7.63 -3.65 16.40
N LYS A 182 -6.50 -4.15 15.88
CA LYS A 182 -5.30 -4.43 16.67
C LYS A 182 -4.11 -3.67 16.08
N VAL A 183 -3.43 -2.88 16.92
CA VAL A 183 -2.17 -2.23 16.54
C VAL A 183 -1.05 -3.24 16.76
N CYS A 184 -0.28 -3.48 15.72
CA CYS A 184 0.66 -4.59 15.65
C CYS A 184 2.06 -4.12 15.24
N ARG A 185 3.06 -4.91 15.56
CA ARG A 185 4.34 -4.91 14.84
C ARG A 185 4.27 -5.86 13.65
N MET A 186 5.18 -5.68 12.71
CA MET A 186 5.35 -6.61 11.60
C MET A 186 5.83 -7.97 12.13
N THR A 187 5.25 -9.07 11.63
CA THR A 187 5.67 -10.43 11.90
C THR A 187 7.02 -10.73 11.24
N PHE A 188 7.93 -11.38 11.96
CA PHE A 188 9.12 -11.96 11.33
C PHE A 188 8.76 -13.22 10.55
N GLY A 189 9.30 -13.32 9.35
CA GLY A 189 9.04 -14.44 8.46
C GLY A 189 9.87 -14.35 7.18
N SER A 190 9.72 -15.34 6.34
CA SER A 190 10.41 -15.39 5.05
C SER A 190 9.59 -16.15 4.03
N TRP A 191 9.74 -15.81 2.76
CA TRP A 191 9.23 -16.65 1.68
C TRP A 191 10.11 -17.90 1.56
N ILE A 192 9.49 -19.06 1.35
CA ILE A 192 10.14 -20.34 1.14
C ILE A 192 9.57 -21.01 -0.12
N ASN A 193 10.35 -21.95 -0.71
CA ASN A 193 9.97 -22.65 -1.94
C ASN A 193 9.62 -21.69 -3.11
N GLU A 194 10.33 -20.57 -3.21
CA GLU A 194 9.98 -19.42 -4.04
C GLU A 194 10.09 -19.65 -5.53
N VAL A 195 10.75 -20.69 -6.00
CA VAL A 195 11.04 -20.89 -7.41
C VAL A 195 10.48 -22.22 -7.91
N VAL A 196 9.58 -22.13 -8.89
CA VAL A 196 9.09 -23.29 -9.63
C VAL A 196 9.68 -23.30 -11.02
N LYS A 197 10.50 -24.30 -11.31
CA LYS A 197 11.08 -24.51 -12.63
C LYS A 197 10.08 -25.19 -13.55
N ALA A 198 9.93 -24.70 -14.78
CA ALA A 198 9.15 -25.29 -15.84
C ALA A 198 9.95 -25.32 -17.15
N ARG A 199 9.52 -26.13 -18.12
CA ARG A 199 10.20 -26.24 -19.41
C ARG A 199 9.27 -25.75 -20.53
N HIS A 200 9.79 -24.81 -21.31
CA HIS A 200 9.08 -24.29 -22.48
C HIS A 200 9.08 -25.32 -23.62
N PRO A 201 8.02 -25.42 -24.45
CA PRO A 201 7.97 -26.34 -25.60
C PRO A 201 9.16 -26.23 -26.57
N HIS A 202 9.78 -25.05 -26.68
CA HIS A 202 10.99 -24.84 -27.49
C HIS A 202 12.31 -25.25 -26.80
N GLY A 203 12.25 -25.96 -25.65
CA GLY A 203 13.37 -26.65 -25.06
C GLY A 203 14.24 -25.84 -24.09
N TYR A 204 13.88 -24.60 -23.73
CA TYR A 204 14.56 -23.84 -22.66
C TYR A 204 13.78 -23.88 -21.35
N ASP A 205 14.49 -23.74 -20.25
CA ASP A 205 13.89 -23.65 -18.91
C ASP A 205 13.40 -22.23 -18.64
N TYR A 206 12.29 -22.12 -17.90
CA TYR A 206 11.80 -20.86 -17.35
C TYR A 206 11.32 -21.06 -15.91
N TYR A 207 11.13 -19.99 -15.17
CA TYR A 207 10.90 -20.05 -13.74
C TYR A 207 9.71 -19.15 -13.37
N TRP A 208 8.86 -19.66 -12.50
CA TRP A 208 7.83 -18.90 -11.83
C TRP A 208 8.29 -18.53 -10.44
N MET A 209 8.08 -17.26 -10.05
CA MET A 209 8.14 -16.89 -8.66
C MET A 209 6.83 -17.33 -8.00
N ALA A 210 6.94 -18.13 -6.97
CA ALA A 210 5.83 -18.76 -6.25
C ALA A 210 6.21 -18.84 -4.77
N GLY A 211 5.74 -19.87 -4.07
CA GLY A 211 6.13 -20.13 -2.69
C GLY A 211 5.06 -19.78 -1.68
N GLU A 212 5.45 -19.86 -0.44
CA GLU A 212 4.60 -19.59 0.71
C GLU A 212 5.34 -18.72 1.74
N CYS A 213 4.62 -17.86 2.42
CA CYS A 213 5.19 -17.05 3.50
C CYS A 213 5.20 -17.86 4.79
N ARG A 214 6.41 -18.21 5.27
CA ARG A 214 6.61 -18.87 6.56
C ARG A 214 6.63 -17.83 7.66
N ASN A 215 5.77 -18.02 8.65
CA ASN A 215 5.79 -17.25 9.89
C ASN A 215 6.78 -17.90 10.88
N ASP A 216 7.79 -17.14 11.33
CA ASP A 216 8.80 -17.62 12.25
C ASP A 216 8.38 -17.44 13.73
N GLU A 217 7.26 -16.77 14.01
CA GLU A 217 6.74 -16.47 15.35
C GLU A 217 5.20 -16.62 15.43
N PRO A 218 4.65 -17.82 15.13
CA PRO A 218 3.21 -18.03 14.97
C PRO A 218 2.37 -17.74 16.22
N ASP A 219 2.97 -17.80 17.41
CA ASP A 219 2.32 -17.61 18.70
C ASP A 219 2.47 -16.16 19.22
N ALA A 220 3.14 -15.28 18.48
CA ALA A 220 3.35 -13.89 18.90
C ALA A 220 2.11 -13.02 18.65
N GLU A 221 1.32 -12.82 19.69
CA GLU A 221 0.03 -12.14 19.64
C GLU A 221 0.12 -10.66 19.27
N ASP A 222 1.28 -10.03 19.36
CA ASP A 222 1.51 -8.62 19.05
C ASP A 222 1.81 -8.37 17.57
N THR A 223 1.71 -9.40 16.72
CA THR A 223 2.07 -9.34 15.30
C THR A 223 0.86 -9.17 14.39
N ASP A 224 1.11 -8.63 13.19
CA ASP A 224 0.08 -8.37 12.18
C ASP A 224 -0.53 -9.66 11.64
N GLN A 225 0.26 -10.68 11.37
CA GLN A 225 -0.27 -11.95 10.88
C GLN A 225 -1.10 -12.69 11.94
N TRP A 226 -0.67 -12.65 13.22
CA TRP A 226 -1.48 -13.21 14.29
C TRP A 226 -2.85 -12.51 14.37
N ALA A 227 -2.86 -11.18 14.32
CA ALA A 227 -4.08 -10.39 14.33
C ALA A 227 -5.03 -10.77 13.18
N LEU A 228 -4.52 -10.87 11.95
CA LEU A 228 -5.29 -11.25 10.77
C LEU A 228 -5.86 -12.66 10.88
N ASN A 229 -5.06 -13.62 11.34
CA ASN A 229 -5.48 -15.01 11.56
C ASN A 229 -6.57 -15.16 12.63
N HIS A 230 -6.68 -14.17 13.53
CA HIS A 230 -7.71 -14.13 14.59
C HIS A 230 -8.85 -13.15 14.29
N GLY A 231 -8.98 -12.71 13.04
CA GLY A 231 -10.10 -11.88 12.57
C GLY A 231 -10.01 -10.40 12.95
N TYR A 232 -8.87 -9.90 13.41
CA TYR A 232 -8.67 -8.48 13.69
C TYR A 232 -8.16 -7.73 12.48
N ILE A 233 -8.60 -6.48 12.32
CA ILE A 233 -7.97 -5.52 11.41
C ILE A 233 -6.61 -5.17 11.99
N ALA A 234 -5.53 -5.46 11.25
CA ALA A 234 -4.17 -5.19 11.68
C ALA A 234 -3.72 -3.80 11.21
N ILE A 235 -3.27 -2.95 12.14
CA ILE A 235 -2.64 -1.65 11.83
C ILE A 235 -1.19 -1.70 12.29
N THR A 236 -0.27 -1.66 11.33
CA THR A 236 1.17 -1.67 11.59
C THR A 236 1.78 -0.30 11.23
N PRO A 237 2.19 0.51 12.23
CA PRO A 237 2.95 1.73 11.96
C PRO A 237 4.30 1.37 11.33
N THR A 238 4.55 1.90 10.14
CA THR A 238 5.74 1.56 9.33
C THR A 238 6.62 2.79 9.17
N ARG A 239 7.93 2.65 9.43
CA ARG A 239 8.92 3.72 9.28
C ARG A 239 9.57 3.69 7.91
N ILE A 240 9.91 4.88 7.39
CA ILE A 240 10.78 5.03 6.22
C ILE A 240 12.26 5.03 6.60
N ASP A 241 12.58 5.35 7.85
CA ASP A 241 13.92 5.20 8.40
C ASP A 241 14.09 3.78 8.93
N ILE A 242 14.89 2.99 8.22
CA ILE A 242 15.16 1.57 8.48
C ILE A 242 16.45 1.35 9.28
N THR A 243 17.02 2.41 9.87
CA THR A 243 18.24 2.34 10.68
C THR A 243 17.97 1.61 11.99
N ASP A 244 18.74 0.57 12.29
CA ASP A 244 18.76 -0.02 13.63
C ASP A 244 19.64 0.85 14.55
N TYR A 245 18.98 1.73 15.29
CA TYR A 245 19.66 2.64 16.21
C TYR A 245 20.33 1.92 17.40
N ALA A 246 19.77 0.78 17.80
CA ALA A 246 20.34 0.00 18.91
C ALA A 246 21.67 -0.67 18.53
N PHE A 247 21.85 -0.99 17.25
CA PHE A 247 23.06 -1.64 16.76
C PHE A 247 24.19 -0.68 16.39
N ILE A 248 23.92 0.65 16.29
CA ILE A 248 24.92 1.66 15.92
C ILE A 248 26.13 1.61 16.85
N ASP A 249 25.94 1.59 18.16
CA ASP A 249 27.04 1.64 19.12
C ASP A 249 27.89 0.36 19.10
N THR A 250 27.29 -0.77 18.77
CA THR A 250 28.01 -2.00 18.54
C THR A 250 28.96 -1.88 17.35
N ILE A 251 28.49 -1.33 16.22
CA ILE A 251 29.32 -1.13 15.01
C ILE A 251 30.45 -0.12 15.28
N LYS A 252 30.19 0.96 16.04
CA LYS A 252 31.22 1.94 16.43
C LYS A 252 32.37 1.32 17.23
N SER A 253 32.14 0.21 17.94
CA SER A 253 33.18 -0.49 18.69
C SER A 253 34.06 -1.40 17.81
N TRP A 254 33.71 -1.62 16.55
CA TRP A 254 34.51 -2.39 15.62
C TRP A 254 35.76 -1.58 15.19
N SER A 255 36.90 -2.23 15.17
CA SER A 255 38.16 -1.60 14.68
C SER A 255 38.19 -1.64 13.14
N LEU A 256 37.43 -0.76 12.49
CA LEU A 256 37.36 -0.62 11.04
C LEU A 256 38.33 0.45 10.53
#